data_7a044b787cc39d90a9aa750b50e79367
#
_entry.id   7a044b787cc39d90a9aa750b50e79367
#
_cell.length_a   1.000
_cell.length_b   1.000
_cell.length_c   1.000
_cell.angle_alpha   90.00
_cell.angle_beta   90.00
_cell.angle_gamma   90.00
#
_symmetry.space_group_name_H-M   'P 1'
#
loop_
_entity.id
_entity.type
_entity.pdbx_description
1 polymer ?
#
loop_
_entity_poly.entity_id
_entity_poly.type
_entity_poly.pdbx_seq_one_letter_code
_entity_poly.pdbx_strand_id
1 'polypeptide(L)'
;AVPFVILLRISVTDMGEGLDPFAPLAELRDGHLMLHLKFSNYVSLMDDADTGWLHTLYTESYLLSLKYALLTTALCLFLGYPFAYFLARSPENLRPLLLLMVMLPFWTSFLLRVYAWKGLLTEQGLINHAMIAIGLIQEPVQLLYNDVSMLVGMTYVYLPFMVLPLYANLVKLDTRLLEASQDLGATPWQTFWLVTVPLSRSGMVAGSML
;
A
#
# COMPACT_ATOMS: atom_id res chain seq x y z
N ALA A 1 3.49 -6.30 -21.83
CA ALA A 1 2.28 -6.18 -22.71
C ALA A 1 1.66 -7.56 -22.99
N VAL A 2 2.43 -8.57 -23.44
CA VAL A 2 1.91 -9.90 -23.83
C VAL A 2 1.09 -10.60 -22.73
N PRO A 3 1.51 -10.68 -21.45
CA PRO A 3 0.73 -11.35 -20.41
C PRO A 3 -0.64 -10.69 -20.16
N PHE A 4 -0.72 -9.37 -20.25
CA PHE A 4 -1.98 -8.65 -20.09
C PHE A 4 -2.98 -8.92 -21.22
N VAL A 5 -2.50 -9.05 -22.46
CA VAL A 5 -3.34 -9.40 -23.60
C VAL A 5 -3.88 -10.82 -23.44
N ILE A 6 -3.06 -11.76 -22.96
CA ILE A 6 -3.48 -13.13 -22.68
C ILE A 6 -4.55 -13.16 -21.57
N LEU A 7 -4.35 -12.44 -20.48
CA LEU A 7 -5.31 -12.34 -19.38
C LEU A 7 -6.63 -11.71 -19.84
N LEU A 8 -6.59 -10.63 -20.63
CA LEU A 8 -7.77 -10.00 -21.22
C LEU A 8 -8.51 -10.99 -22.15
N ARG A 9 -7.77 -11.75 -22.97
CA ARG A 9 -8.36 -12.77 -23.81
C ARG A 9 -9.08 -13.83 -22.99
N ILE A 10 -8.44 -14.37 -21.96
CA ILE A 10 -8.99 -15.41 -21.08
C ILE A 10 -10.24 -14.89 -20.35
N SER A 11 -10.24 -13.65 -19.89
CA SER A 11 -11.36 -13.09 -19.12
C SER A 11 -12.67 -12.95 -19.89
N VAL A 12 -12.61 -12.87 -21.22
CA VAL A 12 -13.79 -12.72 -22.12
C VAL A 12 -14.11 -13.99 -22.92
N THR A 13 -13.35 -15.08 -22.73
CA THR A 13 -13.59 -16.36 -23.41
C THR A 13 -14.32 -17.37 -22.53
N ASP A 14 -15.02 -18.30 -23.14
CA ASP A 14 -15.59 -19.48 -22.49
C ASP A 14 -14.56 -20.58 -22.30
N MET A 15 -14.84 -21.51 -21.39
CA MET A 15 -14.05 -22.72 -21.28
C MET A 15 -14.23 -23.56 -22.58
N GLY A 16 -13.12 -23.96 -23.20
CA GLY A 16 -13.13 -24.81 -24.39
C GLY A 16 -13.53 -26.24 -24.07
N GLU A 17 -14.33 -26.84 -24.93
CA GLU A 17 -14.62 -28.26 -24.90
C GLU A 17 -13.51 -29.00 -25.67
N GLY A 18 -12.47 -29.51 -24.99
CA GLY A 18 -11.42 -30.31 -25.62
C GLY A 18 -10.02 -30.11 -25.10
N LEU A 19 -9.01 -30.27 -25.95
CA LEU A 19 -7.58 -30.14 -25.62
C LEU A 19 -7.16 -28.70 -25.33
N ASP A 20 -7.86 -27.72 -25.89
CA ASP A 20 -7.62 -26.31 -25.64
C ASP A 20 -8.48 -25.84 -24.44
N PRO A 21 -7.87 -25.29 -23.38
CA PRO A 21 -8.60 -24.88 -22.18
C PRO A 21 -9.52 -23.67 -22.40
N PHE A 22 -9.36 -22.95 -23.52
CA PHE A 22 -10.13 -21.73 -23.82
C PHE A 22 -10.66 -21.76 -25.24
N ALA A 23 -11.93 -21.40 -25.42
CA ALA A 23 -12.56 -21.31 -26.75
C ALA A 23 -11.89 -20.19 -27.59
N PRO A 24 -11.83 -20.32 -28.93
CA PRO A 24 -11.33 -19.26 -29.79
C PRO A 24 -12.25 -18.04 -29.73
N LEU A 25 -11.67 -16.82 -29.60
CA LEU A 25 -12.43 -15.55 -29.59
C LEU A 25 -13.15 -15.29 -30.92
N ALA A 26 -12.61 -15.82 -32.01
CA ALA A 26 -13.16 -15.64 -33.36
C ALA A 26 -13.14 -16.97 -34.10
N GLU A 27 -14.27 -17.40 -34.57
CA GLU A 27 -14.42 -18.60 -35.41
C GLU A 27 -15.04 -18.23 -36.75
N LEU A 28 -14.45 -18.72 -37.83
CA LEU A 28 -15.00 -18.58 -39.17
C LEU A 28 -15.97 -19.73 -39.41
N ARG A 29 -17.27 -19.47 -39.27
CA ARG A 29 -18.32 -20.44 -39.56
C ARG A 29 -19.18 -19.93 -40.74
N ASP A 30 -19.30 -20.71 -41.76
CA ASP A 30 -20.08 -20.39 -43.00
C ASP A 30 -19.71 -19.04 -43.66
N GLY A 31 -18.42 -18.65 -43.60
CA GLY A 31 -17.93 -17.41 -44.22
C GLY A 31 -18.20 -16.14 -43.40
N HIS A 32 -18.79 -16.27 -42.23
CA HIS A 32 -19.01 -15.17 -41.32
C HIS A 32 -18.09 -15.30 -40.10
N LEU A 33 -17.47 -14.18 -39.67
CA LEU A 33 -16.64 -14.08 -38.51
C LEU A 33 -17.54 -13.93 -37.27
N MET A 34 -17.70 -15.01 -36.48
CA MET A 34 -18.43 -14.97 -35.22
C MET A 34 -17.44 -14.66 -34.07
N LEU A 35 -17.69 -13.57 -33.35
CA LEU A 35 -16.97 -13.21 -32.14
C LEU A 35 -17.72 -13.75 -30.94
N HIS A 36 -17.10 -14.70 -30.25
CA HIS A 36 -17.61 -15.25 -28.96
C HIS A 36 -17.04 -14.47 -27.80
N LEU A 37 -17.72 -13.37 -27.40
CA LEU A 37 -17.37 -12.58 -26.25
C LEU A 37 -18.35 -12.88 -25.12
N LYS A 38 -17.86 -13.46 -24.03
CA LYS A 38 -18.66 -13.79 -22.85
C LYS A 38 -18.43 -12.77 -21.73
N PHE A 39 -19.36 -11.84 -21.60
CA PHE A 39 -19.36 -10.86 -20.50
C PHE A 39 -20.03 -11.38 -19.23
N SER A 40 -20.64 -12.57 -19.26
CA SER A 40 -21.27 -13.17 -18.07
C SER A 40 -20.28 -13.41 -16.93
N ASN A 41 -19.00 -13.60 -17.22
CA ASN A 41 -17.95 -13.71 -16.20
C ASN A 41 -17.83 -12.44 -15.35
N TYR A 42 -18.09 -11.26 -15.95
CA TYR A 42 -18.10 -9.98 -15.23
C TYR A 42 -19.43 -9.73 -14.53
N VAL A 43 -20.53 -10.17 -15.15
CA VAL A 43 -21.87 -10.05 -14.55
C VAL A 43 -21.99 -10.96 -13.33
N SER A 44 -21.49 -12.21 -13.40
CA SER A 44 -21.49 -13.13 -12.27
C SER A 44 -20.62 -12.68 -11.07
N LEU A 45 -19.66 -11.79 -11.29
CA LEU A 45 -18.91 -11.16 -10.21
C LEU A 45 -19.76 -10.15 -9.42
N MET A 46 -20.80 -9.61 -10.05
CA MET A 46 -21.68 -8.57 -9.49
C MET A 46 -23.07 -9.08 -9.16
N ASP A 47 -23.44 -10.26 -9.64
CA ASP A 47 -24.79 -10.82 -9.51
C ASP A 47 -24.73 -12.12 -8.72
N ASP A 48 -24.98 -12.00 -7.41
CA ASP A 48 -25.20 -13.16 -6.56
C ASP A 48 -26.72 -13.28 -6.37
N ALA A 49 -27.29 -14.40 -6.80
CA ALA A 49 -28.74 -14.63 -6.90
C ALA A 49 -29.49 -14.43 -5.55
N ASP A 50 -28.79 -14.53 -4.42
CA ASP A 50 -29.37 -14.46 -3.08
C ASP A 50 -29.25 -13.10 -2.38
N THR A 51 -28.27 -12.25 -2.73
CA THR A 51 -27.97 -11.03 -1.98
C THR A 51 -27.96 -9.74 -2.79
N GLY A 52 -28.10 -9.81 -4.11
CA GLY A 52 -28.07 -8.66 -5.00
C GLY A 52 -26.64 -8.10 -5.24
N TRP A 53 -26.50 -7.30 -6.28
CA TRP A 53 -25.23 -6.83 -6.84
C TRP A 53 -24.33 -6.01 -5.89
N LEU A 54 -24.88 -5.48 -4.81
CA LEU A 54 -24.11 -4.67 -3.82
C LEU A 54 -23.51 -5.49 -2.67
N HIS A 55 -23.91 -6.74 -2.48
CA HIS A 55 -23.53 -7.58 -1.35
C HIS A 55 -22.83 -8.90 -1.76
N THR A 56 -22.21 -8.93 -2.94
CA THR A 56 -21.44 -10.09 -3.34
C THR A 56 -20.14 -10.17 -2.53
N LEU A 57 -19.66 -11.38 -2.29
CA LEU A 57 -18.35 -11.65 -1.66
C LEU A 57 -17.22 -10.82 -2.30
N TYR A 58 -17.30 -10.59 -3.59
CA TYR A 58 -16.32 -9.80 -4.35
C TYR A 58 -16.40 -8.32 -4.02
N THR A 59 -17.61 -7.74 -3.97
CA THR A 59 -17.81 -6.33 -3.63
C THR A 59 -17.35 -6.02 -2.20
N GLU A 60 -17.67 -6.90 -1.25
CA GLU A 60 -17.19 -6.77 0.13
C GLU A 60 -15.67 -6.88 0.20
N SER A 61 -15.05 -7.82 -0.53
CA SER A 61 -13.59 -7.97 -0.60
C SER A 61 -12.91 -6.74 -1.19
N TYR A 62 -13.48 -6.13 -2.24
CA TYR A 62 -12.96 -4.90 -2.83
C TYR A 62 -13.07 -3.72 -1.87
N LEU A 63 -14.21 -3.54 -1.22
CA LEU A 63 -14.40 -2.47 -0.23
C LEU A 63 -13.47 -2.64 0.97
N LEU A 64 -13.30 -3.87 1.43
CA LEU A 64 -12.37 -4.19 2.52
C LEU A 64 -10.92 -3.89 2.11
N SER A 65 -10.51 -4.30 0.91
CA SER A 65 -9.18 -4.01 0.37
C SER A 65 -8.93 -2.50 0.24
N LEU A 66 -9.92 -1.75 -0.25
CA LEU A 66 -9.84 -0.30 -0.36
C LEU A 66 -9.71 0.36 1.03
N LYS A 67 -10.49 -0.11 2.01
CA LYS A 67 -10.40 0.35 3.40
C LYS A 67 -8.99 0.18 3.95
N TYR A 68 -8.41 -1.02 3.82
CA TYR A 68 -7.06 -1.28 4.33
C TYR A 68 -5.98 -0.54 3.55
N ALA A 69 -6.12 -0.39 2.25
CA ALA A 69 -5.21 0.41 1.44
C ALA A 69 -5.19 1.87 1.89
N LEU A 70 -6.36 2.49 2.08
CA LEU A 70 -6.48 3.87 2.57
C LEU A 70 -5.92 4.04 3.98
N LEU A 71 -6.23 3.12 4.90
CA LEU A 71 -5.72 3.16 6.27
C LEU A 71 -4.20 3.00 6.30
N THR A 72 -3.65 2.06 5.53
CA THR A 72 -2.21 1.84 5.43
C THR A 72 -1.51 3.07 4.83
N THR A 73 -2.07 3.65 3.76
CA THR A 73 -1.54 4.87 3.14
C THR A 73 -1.53 6.03 4.12
N ALA A 74 -2.62 6.22 4.87
CA ALA A 74 -2.71 7.27 5.89
C ALA A 74 -1.68 7.07 7.01
N LEU A 75 -1.49 5.84 7.48
CA LEU A 75 -0.48 5.49 8.49
C LEU A 75 0.94 5.68 7.94
N CYS A 76 1.21 5.23 6.72
CA CYS A 76 2.50 5.43 6.06
C CYS A 76 2.81 6.91 5.85
N LEU A 77 1.81 7.72 5.49
CA LEU A 77 1.98 9.17 5.35
C LEU A 77 2.24 9.82 6.71
N PHE A 78 1.45 9.45 7.71
CA PHE A 78 1.57 10.01 9.07
C PHE A 78 2.95 9.72 9.70
N LEU A 79 3.45 8.50 9.55
CA LEU A 79 4.77 8.11 10.05
C LEU A 79 5.90 8.53 9.10
N GLY A 80 5.69 8.32 7.81
CA GLY A 80 6.71 8.56 6.77
C GLY A 80 7.02 10.03 6.55
N TYR A 81 6.04 10.93 6.70
CA TYR A 81 6.28 12.36 6.51
C TYR A 81 7.29 12.94 7.52
N PRO A 82 7.14 12.73 8.85
CA PRO A 82 8.16 13.18 9.82
C PRO A 82 9.53 12.57 9.55
N PHE A 83 9.58 11.27 9.20
CA PHE A 83 10.84 10.61 8.83
C PHE A 83 11.48 11.25 7.61
N ALA A 84 10.74 11.42 6.52
CA ALA A 84 11.24 12.04 5.30
C ALA A 84 11.70 13.50 5.53
N TYR A 85 10.95 14.24 6.34
CA TYR A 85 11.30 15.61 6.71
C TYR A 85 12.61 15.65 7.53
N PHE A 86 12.75 14.75 8.51
CA PHE A 86 13.99 14.62 9.28
C PHE A 86 15.19 14.28 8.38
N LEU A 87 15.04 13.32 7.47
CA LEU A 87 16.09 12.95 6.52
C LEU A 87 16.48 14.14 5.61
N ALA A 88 15.50 14.86 5.08
CA ALA A 88 15.74 15.99 4.20
C ALA A 88 16.49 17.15 4.90
N ARG A 89 16.26 17.31 6.21
CA ARG A 89 16.89 18.34 7.04
C ARG A 89 18.22 17.91 7.68
N SER A 90 18.55 16.64 7.60
CA SER A 90 19.82 16.12 8.12
C SER A 90 21.01 16.64 7.31
N PRO A 91 22.21 16.73 7.93
CA PRO A 91 23.45 17.12 7.23
C PRO A 91 23.71 16.22 6.02
N GLU A 92 24.26 16.79 4.95
CA GLU A 92 24.45 16.07 3.67
C GLU A 92 25.32 14.80 3.80
N ASN A 93 26.30 14.82 4.70
CA ASN A 93 27.17 13.67 4.98
C ASN A 93 26.43 12.51 5.66
N LEU A 94 25.34 12.75 6.41
CA LEU A 94 24.58 11.71 7.10
C LEU A 94 23.40 11.17 6.27
N ARG A 95 22.91 11.93 5.29
CA ARG A 95 21.75 11.54 4.47
C ARG A 95 21.89 10.16 3.80
N PRO A 96 23.05 9.81 3.18
CA PRO A 96 23.21 8.48 2.58
C PRO A 96 23.09 7.34 3.59
N LEU A 97 23.67 7.51 4.79
CA LEU A 97 23.59 6.52 5.86
C LEU A 97 22.16 6.35 6.37
N LEU A 98 21.43 7.45 6.57
CA LEU A 98 20.05 7.43 7.02
C LEU A 98 19.13 6.78 5.98
N LEU A 99 19.32 7.08 4.68
CA LEU A 99 18.58 6.44 3.59
C LEU A 99 18.86 4.94 3.54
N LEU A 100 20.12 4.54 3.71
CA LEU A 100 20.49 3.14 3.78
C LEU A 100 19.77 2.43 4.95
N MET A 101 19.68 3.07 6.12
CA MET A 101 18.94 2.54 7.27
C MET A 101 17.44 2.35 6.99
N VAL A 102 16.82 3.27 6.25
CA VAL A 102 15.41 3.14 5.82
C VAL A 102 15.23 1.96 4.86
N MET A 103 16.23 1.71 4.01
CA MET A 103 16.18 0.63 3.02
C MET A 103 16.67 -0.73 3.58
N LEU A 104 17.37 -0.74 4.71
CA LEU A 104 17.95 -1.95 5.31
C LEU A 104 16.94 -3.08 5.53
N PRO A 105 15.68 -2.81 5.98
CA PRO A 105 14.67 -3.85 6.09
C PRO A 105 14.34 -4.57 4.78
N PHE A 106 14.57 -3.94 3.62
CA PHE A 106 14.32 -4.54 2.31
C PHE A 106 15.34 -5.61 1.94
N TRP A 107 16.54 -5.54 2.47
CA TRP A 107 17.61 -6.50 2.18
C TRP A 107 17.42 -7.82 2.92
N THR A 108 16.53 -7.85 3.92
CA THR A 108 16.17 -9.10 4.59
C THR A 108 15.13 -9.88 3.77
N SER A 109 15.22 -11.21 3.83
CA SER A 109 14.24 -12.09 3.17
C SER A 109 12.81 -11.76 3.64
N PHE A 110 11.87 -11.73 2.69
CA PHE A 110 10.46 -11.51 2.99
C PHE A 110 9.91 -12.55 3.98
N LEU A 111 10.24 -13.82 3.78
CA LEU A 111 9.81 -14.91 4.67
C LEU A 111 10.35 -14.73 6.10
N LEU A 112 11.64 -14.42 6.24
CA LEU A 112 12.25 -14.19 7.55
C LEU A 112 11.54 -13.05 8.28
N ARG A 113 11.18 -11.99 7.59
CA ARG A 113 10.46 -10.84 8.11
C ARG A 113 9.05 -11.21 8.59
N VAL A 114 8.32 -11.99 7.78
CA VAL A 114 6.98 -12.48 8.15
C VAL A 114 7.05 -13.38 9.39
N TYR A 115 8.03 -14.29 9.47
CA TYR A 115 8.21 -15.15 10.64
C TYR A 115 8.62 -14.36 11.88
N ALA A 116 9.45 -13.31 11.74
CA ALA A 116 9.80 -12.45 12.85
C ALA A 116 8.56 -11.71 13.40
N TRP A 117 7.73 -11.13 12.53
CA TRP A 117 6.47 -10.50 12.93
C TRP A 117 5.53 -11.49 13.60
N LYS A 118 5.40 -12.69 13.02
CA LYS A 118 4.59 -13.76 13.61
C LYS A 118 5.07 -14.11 15.02
N GLY A 119 6.37 -14.27 15.22
CA GLY A 119 6.95 -14.55 16.54
C GLY A 119 6.78 -13.41 17.55
N LEU A 120 6.84 -12.16 17.11
CA LEU A 120 6.64 -11.00 17.98
C LEU A 120 5.18 -10.83 18.43
N LEU A 121 4.22 -11.13 17.55
CA LEU A 121 2.78 -10.90 17.77
C LEU A 121 2.03 -12.11 18.36
N THR A 122 2.67 -13.25 18.53
CA THR A 122 2.09 -14.41 19.24
C THR A 122 1.74 -14.06 20.69
N GLU A 123 0.83 -14.80 21.30
CA GLU A 123 0.45 -14.63 22.71
C GLU A 123 1.65 -14.71 23.65
N GLN A 124 2.60 -15.59 23.35
CA GLN A 124 3.88 -15.74 24.10
C GLN A 124 4.99 -14.88 23.49
N GLY A 125 4.65 -13.93 22.61
CA GLY A 125 5.61 -13.09 21.91
C GLY A 125 6.16 -11.94 22.79
N LEU A 126 7.28 -11.37 22.32
CA LEU A 126 7.98 -10.31 23.03
C LEU A 126 7.09 -9.09 23.34
N ILE A 127 6.15 -8.78 22.41
CA ILE A 127 5.26 -7.62 22.58
C ILE A 127 4.30 -7.83 23.74
N ASN A 128 3.66 -9.00 23.85
CA ASN A 128 2.80 -9.32 24.98
C ASN A 128 3.57 -9.32 26.31
N HIS A 129 4.76 -9.90 26.35
CA HIS A 129 5.60 -9.87 27.55
C HIS A 129 5.99 -8.44 27.94
N ALA A 130 6.34 -7.59 26.99
CA ALA A 130 6.65 -6.20 27.24
C ALA A 130 5.43 -5.42 27.77
N MET A 131 4.24 -5.63 27.18
CA MET A 131 3.01 -4.97 27.61
C MET A 131 2.57 -5.40 29.02
N ILE A 132 2.77 -6.65 29.38
CA ILE A 132 2.54 -7.15 30.75
C ILE A 132 3.56 -6.55 31.72
N ALA A 133 4.84 -6.51 31.35
CA ALA A 133 5.91 -5.99 32.20
C ALA A 133 5.74 -4.50 32.56
N ILE A 134 5.20 -3.70 31.63
CA ILE A 134 4.89 -2.26 31.87
C ILE A 134 3.48 -2.05 32.46
N GLY A 135 2.72 -3.13 32.74
CA GLY A 135 1.40 -3.07 33.38
C GLY A 135 0.27 -2.57 32.48
N LEU A 136 0.45 -2.55 31.16
CA LEU A 136 -0.57 -2.13 30.19
C LEU A 136 -1.69 -3.18 30.04
N ILE A 137 -1.35 -4.46 30.17
CA ILE A 137 -2.29 -5.58 30.10
C ILE A 137 -2.00 -6.56 31.23
N GLN A 138 -3.01 -7.25 31.72
CA GLN A 138 -2.87 -8.26 32.79
C GLN A 138 -2.73 -9.68 32.24
N GLU A 139 -3.31 -9.93 31.07
CA GLU A 139 -3.28 -11.22 30.38
C GLU A 139 -2.80 -11.07 28.94
N PRO A 140 -2.19 -12.09 28.33
CA PRO A 140 -1.77 -12.05 26.93
C PRO A 140 -2.95 -11.82 26.00
N VAL A 141 -2.83 -10.87 25.08
CA VAL A 141 -3.84 -10.57 24.06
C VAL A 141 -3.44 -11.21 22.74
N GLN A 142 -4.42 -11.77 22.03
CA GLN A 142 -4.19 -12.28 20.68
C GLN A 142 -4.00 -11.12 19.70
N LEU A 143 -2.75 -10.74 19.48
CA LEU A 143 -2.36 -9.68 18.54
C LEU A 143 -2.24 -10.20 17.11
N LEU A 144 -2.04 -11.51 16.94
CA LEU A 144 -1.93 -12.15 15.63
C LEU A 144 -3.32 -12.40 15.02
N TYR A 145 -3.43 -12.33 13.70
CA TYR A 145 -4.67 -12.56 12.93
C TYR A 145 -5.80 -11.57 13.21
N ASN A 146 -5.47 -10.33 13.53
CA ASN A 146 -6.44 -9.24 13.65
C ASN A 146 -6.10 -8.08 12.71
N ASP A 147 -7.06 -7.15 12.54
CA ASP A 147 -6.92 -5.98 11.67
C ASP A 147 -5.70 -5.11 12.03
N VAL A 148 -5.39 -5.00 13.31
CA VAL A 148 -4.27 -4.19 13.80
C VAL A 148 -2.93 -4.79 13.36
N SER A 149 -2.74 -6.10 13.52
CA SER A 149 -1.50 -6.77 13.10
C SER A 149 -1.30 -6.68 11.59
N MET A 150 -2.38 -6.77 10.82
CA MET A 150 -2.34 -6.61 9.37
C MET A 150 -1.92 -5.19 8.99
N LEU A 151 -2.54 -4.16 9.58
CA LEU A 151 -2.19 -2.76 9.34
C LEU A 151 -0.75 -2.44 9.72
N VAL A 152 -0.27 -2.93 10.86
CA VAL A 152 1.13 -2.76 11.30
C VAL A 152 2.08 -3.41 10.31
N GLY A 153 1.81 -4.66 9.92
CA GLY A 153 2.61 -5.38 8.94
C GLY A 153 2.67 -4.69 7.58
N MET A 154 1.51 -4.26 7.06
CA MET A 154 1.43 -3.51 5.81
C MET A 154 2.17 -2.17 5.91
N THR A 155 1.95 -1.41 6.97
CA THR A 155 2.63 -0.12 7.19
C THR A 155 4.14 -0.31 7.20
N TYR A 156 4.66 -1.30 7.92
CA TYR A 156 6.08 -1.59 7.95
C TYR A 156 6.66 -1.90 6.57
N VAL A 157 5.94 -2.68 5.75
CA VAL A 157 6.39 -3.03 4.40
C VAL A 157 6.34 -1.84 3.45
N TYR A 158 5.30 -1.01 3.51
CA TYR A 158 5.10 0.10 2.58
C TYR A 158 5.75 1.41 3.02
N LEU A 159 6.15 1.54 4.28
CA LEU A 159 6.75 2.77 4.82
C LEU A 159 7.93 3.31 3.99
N PRO A 160 8.93 2.50 3.58
CA PRO A 160 10.03 3.00 2.76
C PRO A 160 9.59 3.52 1.39
N PHE A 161 8.58 2.92 0.77
CA PHE A 161 8.01 3.39 -0.50
C PHE A 161 7.34 4.75 -0.37
N MET A 162 6.79 5.06 0.81
CA MET A 162 6.27 6.39 1.12
C MET A 162 7.39 7.40 1.42
N VAL A 163 8.40 6.98 2.20
CA VAL A 163 9.49 7.87 2.64
C VAL A 163 10.36 8.34 1.47
N LEU A 164 10.69 7.47 0.51
CA LEU A 164 11.60 7.81 -0.58
C LEU A 164 11.09 8.92 -1.50
N PRO A 165 9.87 8.90 -2.05
CA PRO A 165 9.34 9.98 -2.86
C PRO A 165 9.17 11.28 -2.08
N LEU A 166 8.76 11.20 -0.81
CA LEU A 166 8.66 12.34 0.08
C LEU A 166 10.02 12.99 0.31
N TYR A 167 11.03 12.19 0.65
CA TYR A 167 12.40 12.66 0.80
C TYR A 167 12.92 13.32 -0.48
N ALA A 168 12.75 12.67 -1.64
CA ALA A 168 13.22 13.18 -2.92
C ALA A 168 12.58 14.53 -3.30
N ASN A 169 11.36 14.77 -2.83
CA ASN A 169 10.68 16.04 -3.00
C ASN A 169 11.17 17.08 -1.97
N LEU A 170 11.22 16.70 -0.69
CA LEU A 170 11.58 17.62 0.41
C LEU A 170 13.04 18.10 0.35
N VAL A 171 13.97 17.24 -0.13
CA VAL A 171 15.38 17.63 -0.26
C VAL A 171 15.62 18.70 -1.33
N LYS A 172 14.72 18.80 -2.33
CA LYS A 172 14.78 19.81 -3.39
C LYS A 172 14.12 21.13 -3.00
N LEU A 173 13.47 21.18 -1.84
CA LEU A 173 12.75 22.37 -1.40
C LEU A 173 13.73 23.46 -0.99
N ASP A 174 13.63 24.62 -1.63
CA ASP A 174 14.52 25.77 -1.36
C ASP A 174 14.30 26.28 0.08
N THR A 175 15.36 26.24 0.87
CA THR A 175 15.33 26.73 2.27
C THR A 175 15.01 28.21 2.38
N ARG A 176 15.34 29.01 1.35
CA ARG A 176 15.01 30.43 1.28
C ARG A 176 13.52 30.73 1.39
N LEU A 177 12.67 29.82 0.88
CA LEU A 177 11.21 29.96 1.02
C LEU A 177 10.76 29.87 2.46
N LEU A 178 11.47 29.06 3.27
CA LEU A 178 11.16 28.89 4.67
C LEU A 178 11.65 30.06 5.50
N GLU A 179 12.87 30.56 5.17
CA GLU A 179 13.43 31.79 5.76
C GLU A 179 12.53 32.98 5.46
N ALA A 180 12.14 33.18 4.20
CA ALA A 180 11.25 34.28 3.80
C ALA A 180 9.88 34.20 4.53
N SER A 181 9.33 33.01 4.78
CA SER A 181 8.09 32.89 5.54
C SER A 181 8.26 33.30 7.01
N GLN A 182 9.42 33.00 7.60
CA GLN A 182 9.75 33.40 8.97
C GLN A 182 10.02 34.91 9.08
N ASP A 183 10.66 35.51 8.08
CA ASP A 183 10.86 36.96 7.98
C ASP A 183 9.51 37.71 7.90
N LEU A 184 8.49 37.09 7.32
CA LEU A 184 7.11 37.60 7.31
C LEU A 184 6.36 37.34 8.66
N GLY A 185 7.03 36.82 9.69
CA GLY A 185 6.48 36.61 11.00
C GLY A 185 5.80 35.27 11.22
N ALA A 186 5.92 34.31 10.28
CA ALA A 186 5.36 32.99 10.46
C ALA A 186 6.17 32.19 11.48
N THR A 187 5.48 31.52 12.41
CA THR A 187 6.11 30.57 13.34
C THR A 187 6.60 29.34 12.60
N PRO A 188 7.58 28.56 13.12
CA PRO A 188 8.05 27.33 12.48
C PRO A 188 6.92 26.33 12.18
N TRP A 189 5.89 26.26 13.02
CA TRP A 189 4.72 25.44 12.83
C TRP A 189 3.83 25.92 11.68
N GLN A 190 3.65 27.24 11.56
CA GLN A 190 2.94 27.85 10.44
C GLN A 190 3.71 27.66 9.13
N THR A 191 5.02 27.87 9.12
CA THR A 191 5.89 27.59 7.96
C THR A 191 5.79 26.14 7.51
N PHE A 192 5.75 25.21 8.45
CA PHE A 192 5.58 23.79 8.14
C PHE A 192 4.25 23.54 7.41
N TRP A 193 3.14 23.97 7.97
CA TRP A 193 1.81 23.67 7.41
C TRP A 193 1.46 24.51 6.17
N LEU A 194 1.89 25.77 6.11
CA LEU A 194 1.51 26.69 5.04
C LEU A 194 2.48 26.68 3.86
N VAL A 195 3.74 26.29 4.06
CA VAL A 195 4.77 26.28 3.03
C VAL A 195 5.24 24.86 2.72
N THR A 196 5.76 24.15 3.72
CA THR A 196 6.40 22.83 3.49
C THR A 196 5.41 21.80 3.01
N VAL A 197 4.28 21.62 3.68
CA VAL A 197 3.27 20.62 3.34
C VAL A 197 2.66 20.86 1.94
N PRO A 198 2.23 22.08 1.57
CA PRO A 198 1.72 22.33 0.22
C PRO A 198 2.74 22.10 -0.89
N LEU A 199 4.00 22.48 -0.68
CA LEU A 199 5.06 22.28 -1.66
C LEU A 199 5.49 20.82 -1.80
N SER A 200 5.26 20.00 -0.79
CA SER A 200 5.55 18.55 -0.82
C SER A 200 4.41 17.69 -1.34
N ARG A 201 3.29 18.26 -1.80
CA ARG A 201 2.11 17.51 -2.30
C ARG A 201 2.46 16.50 -3.39
N SER A 202 3.35 16.85 -4.32
CA SER A 202 3.79 15.94 -5.38
C SER A 202 4.48 14.69 -4.82
N GLY A 203 5.29 14.85 -3.77
CA GLY A 203 5.91 13.72 -3.06
C GLY A 203 4.91 12.88 -2.29
N MET A 204 3.91 13.51 -1.65
CA MET A 204 2.83 12.80 -0.94
C MET A 204 1.99 11.97 -1.92
N VAL A 205 1.55 12.56 -3.04
CA VAL A 205 0.77 11.86 -4.06
C VAL A 205 1.59 10.70 -4.65
N ALA A 206 2.85 10.93 -5.01
CA ALA A 206 3.71 9.89 -5.57
C ALA A 206 3.89 8.71 -4.60
N GLY A 207 4.10 8.98 -3.30
CA GLY A 207 4.21 7.93 -2.28
C GLY A 207 2.89 7.21 -2.00
N SER A 208 1.75 7.91 -2.14
CA SER A 208 0.42 7.33 -1.90
C SER A 208 -0.09 6.47 -3.07
N MET A 209 0.50 6.61 -4.26
CA MET A 209 0.15 5.82 -5.45
C MET A 209 0.90 4.49 -5.54
N LEU A 210 1.93 4.29 -4.72
CA LEU A 210 2.72 3.07 -4.63
C LEU A 210 2.12 2.10 -3.60
#